data_90af7c9808efdcd90130ed464746a9eb
#
_entry.id   90af7c9808efdcd90130ed464746a9eb
#
_cell.length_a   1.000
_cell.length_b   1.000
_cell.length_c   1.000
_cell.angle_alpha   90.00
_cell.angle_beta   90.00
_cell.angle_gamma   90.00
#
_symmetry.space_group_name_H-M   'P 1'
#
loop_
_entity.id
_entity.type
_entity.pdbx_description
1 polymer ?
#
loop_
_entity_poly.entity_id
_entity_poly.type
_entity_poly.pdbx_seq_one_letter_code
_entity_poly.pdbx_strand_id
1 'polypeptide(L)'
;ALTHVLNYPNPFTTHTDFYFEHNQACNNLDVEVQVYTISGKLVKTIRENVLTEGFRSQGISWDGKDDFGDNIGRGVYVYRVKVITPDGLSAEHFERLVILR
;
A
#
# COMPACT_ATOMS: atom_id res chain seq x y z
N ALA A 1 9.61 -11.05 -6.47
CA ALA A 1 8.33 -10.61 -7.01
C ALA A 1 7.33 -10.37 -5.88
N LEU A 2 6.40 -9.46 -6.10
CA LEU A 2 5.29 -9.20 -5.18
C LEU A 2 4.13 -10.11 -5.50
N THR A 3 3.56 -10.75 -4.48
CA THR A 3 2.35 -11.55 -4.59
C THR A 3 1.42 -11.25 -3.43
N HIS A 4 0.16 -11.65 -3.56
CA HIS A 4 -0.85 -11.49 -2.50
C HIS A 4 -0.90 -10.06 -1.94
N VAL A 5 -0.85 -9.06 -2.83
CA VAL A 5 -0.99 -7.66 -2.45
C VAL A 5 -2.46 -7.40 -2.15
N LEU A 6 -2.75 -6.93 -0.94
CA LEU A 6 -4.12 -6.64 -0.52
C LEU A 6 -4.14 -5.56 0.54
N ASN A 7 -5.31 -4.97 0.73
CA ASN A 7 -5.59 -4.14 1.90
C ASN A 7 -6.74 -4.75 2.69
N TYR A 8 -6.66 -4.67 4.02
CA TYR A 8 -7.69 -5.19 4.90
C TYR A 8 -7.92 -4.24 6.08
N PRO A 9 -9.15 -3.92 6.42
CA PRO A 9 -10.39 -4.29 5.72
C PRO A 9 -10.53 -3.62 4.36
N ASN A 10 -11.24 -4.27 3.44
CA ASN A 10 -11.60 -3.72 2.14
C ASN A 10 -12.98 -4.30 1.76
N PRO A 11 -14.06 -3.49 1.69
CA PRO A 11 -14.08 -2.02 1.90
C PRO A 11 -13.77 -1.60 3.34
N PHE A 12 -13.41 -0.33 3.52
CA PHE A 12 -13.13 0.20 4.85
C PHE A 12 -13.82 1.56 5.06
N THR A 13 -13.98 1.93 6.34
CA THR A 13 -14.61 3.21 6.72
C THR A 13 -13.64 4.15 7.41
N THR A 14 -12.81 3.67 8.32
CA THR A 14 -11.92 4.51 9.13
C THR A 14 -10.44 4.29 8.82
N HIS A 15 -10.04 3.06 8.56
CA HIS A 15 -8.66 2.74 8.25
C HIS A 15 -8.57 1.40 7.52
N THR A 16 -7.44 1.20 6.88
CA THR A 16 -7.07 -0.07 6.28
C THR A 16 -5.56 -0.28 6.44
N ASP A 17 -5.13 -1.53 6.36
CA ASP A 17 -3.71 -1.87 6.35
C ASP A 17 -3.36 -2.54 5.04
N PHE A 18 -2.20 -2.18 4.51
CA PHE A 18 -1.69 -2.78 3.27
C PHE A 18 -0.74 -3.92 3.60
N TYR A 19 -0.90 -5.04 2.90
CA TYR A 19 -0.10 -6.25 3.06
C TYR A 19 0.42 -6.72 1.71
N PHE A 20 1.55 -7.37 1.71
CA PHE A 20 2.09 -8.02 0.51
C PHE A 20 2.97 -9.20 0.91
N GLU A 21 3.18 -10.12 -0.02
CA GLU A 21 4.16 -11.19 0.10
C GLU A 21 5.29 -10.95 -0.92
N HIS A 22 6.49 -11.36 -0.57
CA HIS A 22 7.68 -11.18 -1.41
C HIS A 22 8.58 -12.41 -1.28
N ASN A 23 9.57 -12.51 -2.17
CA ASN A 23 10.52 -13.63 -2.19
C ASN A 23 11.85 -13.31 -1.50
N GLN A 24 11.93 -12.22 -0.76
CA GLN A 24 13.13 -11.77 -0.03
C GLN A 24 12.85 -11.81 1.46
N ALA A 25 13.30 -12.87 2.13
CA ALA A 25 13.12 -13.01 3.58
C ALA A 25 14.19 -12.21 4.32
N CYS A 26 13.82 -11.66 5.50
CA CYS A 26 14.73 -10.99 6.45
C CYS A 26 15.49 -9.81 5.86
N ASN A 27 14.91 -9.09 4.91
CA ASN A 27 15.51 -7.91 4.30
C ASN A 27 14.79 -6.64 4.74
N ASN A 28 15.55 -5.53 4.81
CA ASN A 28 14.96 -4.20 4.87
C ASN A 28 14.45 -3.83 3.49
N LEU A 29 13.17 -3.53 3.40
CA LEU A 29 12.52 -3.14 2.16
C LEU A 29 12.05 -1.70 2.25
N ASP A 30 12.34 -0.90 1.24
CA ASP A 30 11.72 0.40 1.08
C ASP A 30 10.39 0.20 0.36
N VAL A 31 9.30 0.57 1.03
CA VAL A 31 7.96 0.37 0.53
C VAL A 31 7.31 1.72 0.26
N GLU A 32 6.77 1.87 -0.93
CA GLU A 32 5.98 3.04 -1.32
C GLU A 32 4.58 2.59 -1.72
N VAL A 33 3.58 3.13 -1.04
CA VAL A 33 2.17 2.93 -1.38
C VAL A 33 1.63 4.26 -1.91
N GLN A 34 1.14 4.25 -3.13
CA GLN A 34 0.51 5.42 -3.74
C GLN A 34 -0.95 5.11 -4.06
N VAL A 35 -1.85 5.98 -3.62
CA VAL A 35 -3.29 5.83 -3.84
C VAL A 35 -3.73 6.86 -4.87
N TYR A 36 -4.47 6.38 -5.88
CA TYR A 36 -4.94 7.19 -7.01
C TYR A 36 -6.46 7.13 -7.11
N THR A 37 -7.05 8.18 -7.66
CA THR A 37 -8.43 8.11 -8.14
C THR A 37 -8.50 7.21 -9.37
N ILE A 38 -9.72 6.80 -9.75
CA ILE A 38 -9.94 6.01 -10.98
C ILE A 38 -9.42 6.76 -12.22
N SER A 39 -9.48 8.10 -12.21
CA SER A 39 -8.97 8.90 -13.32
C SER A 39 -7.45 9.08 -13.32
N GLY A 40 -6.75 8.52 -12.33
CA GLY A 40 -5.28 8.55 -12.28
C GLY A 40 -4.68 9.68 -11.47
N LYS A 41 -5.48 10.45 -10.73
CA LYS A 41 -4.97 11.53 -9.89
C LYS A 41 -4.40 10.97 -8.60
N LEU A 42 -3.15 11.31 -8.28
CA LEU A 42 -2.51 10.89 -7.03
C LEU A 42 -3.17 11.60 -5.84
N VAL A 43 -3.54 10.82 -4.83
CA VAL A 43 -4.23 11.28 -3.62
C VAL A 43 -3.31 11.18 -2.41
N LYS A 44 -2.57 10.09 -2.27
CA LYS A 44 -1.76 9.82 -1.08
C LYS A 44 -0.51 9.04 -1.45
N THR A 45 0.60 9.38 -0.81
CA THR A 45 1.85 8.62 -0.88
C THR A 45 2.29 8.26 0.54
N ILE A 46 2.52 6.98 0.78
CA ILE A 46 3.04 6.46 2.05
C ILE A 46 4.38 5.81 1.75
N ARG A 47 5.41 6.21 2.51
CA ARG A 47 6.74 5.61 2.38
C ARG A 47 7.18 5.07 3.72
N GLU A 48 7.60 3.81 3.75
CA GLU A 48 8.10 3.17 4.95
C GLU A 48 9.26 2.25 4.63
N ASN A 49 10.20 2.12 5.58
CA ASN A 49 11.20 1.08 5.55
C ASN A 49 10.72 -0.04 6.45
N VAL A 50 10.58 -1.23 5.90
CA VAL A 50 10.01 -2.38 6.59
C VAL A 50 11.06 -3.47 6.69
N LEU A 51 11.33 -3.94 7.90
CA LEU A 51 12.11 -5.15 8.13
C LEU A 51 11.15 -6.34 8.12
N THR A 52 11.32 -7.23 7.16
CA THR A 52 10.44 -8.38 7.04
C THR A 52 11.09 -9.63 7.62
N GLU A 53 10.32 -10.37 8.40
CA GLU A 53 10.72 -11.65 8.97
C GLU A 53 9.94 -12.75 8.24
N GLY A 54 10.47 -13.23 7.14
CA GLY A 54 9.78 -14.19 6.29
C GLY A 54 9.33 -13.54 4.99
N PHE A 55 8.24 -14.03 4.40
CA PHE A 55 7.80 -13.62 3.06
C PHE A 55 6.57 -12.71 3.06
N ARG A 56 6.04 -12.40 4.23
CA ARG A 56 4.85 -11.54 4.35
C ARG A 56 5.21 -10.28 5.13
N SER A 57 4.77 -9.12 4.63
CA SER A 57 4.97 -7.86 5.32
C SER A 57 4.06 -7.74 6.54
N GLN A 58 4.46 -6.89 7.49
CA GLN A 58 3.56 -6.34 8.48
C GLN A 58 2.63 -5.32 7.81
N GLY A 59 1.47 -5.07 8.40
CA GLY A 59 0.52 -4.12 7.85
C GLY A 59 1.06 -2.69 7.85
N ILE A 60 0.89 -1.99 6.75
CA ILE A 60 1.18 -0.56 6.63
C ILE A 60 -0.15 0.17 6.75
N SER A 61 -0.34 0.91 7.83
CA SER A 61 -1.62 1.54 8.15
C SER A 61 -1.87 2.80 7.35
N TRP A 62 -3.13 2.99 6.93
CA TRP A 62 -3.59 4.21 6.30
C TRP A 62 -4.97 4.58 6.85
N ASP A 63 -5.15 5.85 7.18
CA ASP A 63 -6.38 6.38 7.78
C ASP A 63 -7.39 6.91 6.76
N GLY A 64 -7.14 6.74 5.47
CA GLY A 64 -8.04 7.20 4.42
C GLY A 64 -8.01 8.70 4.20
N LYS A 65 -6.93 9.36 4.60
CA LYS A 65 -6.74 10.80 4.37
C LYS A 65 -5.74 11.03 3.25
N ASP A 66 -5.91 12.17 2.55
CA ASP A 66 -4.94 12.56 1.52
C ASP A 66 -3.65 13.12 2.15
N ASP A 67 -2.72 13.56 1.31
CA ASP A 67 -1.43 14.11 1.78
C ASP A 67 -1.58 15.44 2.56
N PHE A 68 -2.74 16.07 2.49
CA PHE A 68 -3.05 17.31 3.21
C PHE A 68 -3.80 17.06 4.53
N GLY A 69 -4.09 15.81 4.85
CA GLY A 69 -4.81 15.45 6.06
C GLY A 69 -6.34 15.50 5.94
N ASP A 70 -6.87 15.68 4.76
CA ASP A 70 -8.30 15.69 4.51
C ASP A 70 -8.83 14.29 4.21
N ASN A 71 -10.03 13.98 4.73
CA ASN A 71 -10.69 12.72 4.40
C ASN A 71 -11.06 12.70 2.92
N ILE A 72 -10.67 11.63 2.22
CA ILE A 72 -11.12 11.44 0.84
C ILE A 72 -12.49 10.78 0.83
N GLY A 73 -13.25 11.08 -0.22
CA GLY A 73 -14.63 10.67 -0.33
C GLY A 73 -14.81 9.17 -0.55
N ARG A 74 -16.05 8.73 -0.36
CA ARG A 74 -16.47 7.38 -0.64
C ARG A 74 -16.30 7.07 -2.14
N GLY A 75 -15.83 5.88 -2.42
CA GLY A 75 -15.68 5.44 -3.81
C GLY A 75 -14.61 4.37 -3.98
N VAL A 76 -14.30 4.10 -5.24
CA VAL A 76 -13.29 3.12 -5.64
C VAL A 76 -12.01 3.86 -6.01
N TYR A 77 -10.89 3.38 -5.49
CA TYR A 77 -9.55 3.92 -5.74
C TYR A 77 -8.63 2.80 -6.19
N VAL A 78 -7.52 3.18 -6.81
CA VAL A 78 -6.47 2.25 -7.21
C VAL A 78 -5.23 2.57 -6.39
N TYR A 79 -4.55 1.57 -5.88
CA TYR A 79 -3.29 1.80 -5.19
C TYR A 79 -2.18 0.95 -5.82
N ARG A 80 -0.96 1.49 -5.74
CA ARG A 80 0.26 0.82 -6.18
C ARG A 80 1.13 0.57 -4.97
N VAL A 81 1.58 -0.67 -4.79
CA VAL A 81 2.63 -1.01 -3.84
C VAL A 81 3.91 -1.23 -4.62
N LYS A 82 4.94 -0.44 -4.31
CA LYS A 82 6.27 -0.58 -4.89
C LYS A 82 7.25 -0.92 -3.77
N VAL A 83 8.05 -1.95 -3.98
CA VAL A 83 9.04 -2.43 -3.02
C VAL A 83 10.41 -2.36 -3.67
N ILE A 84 11.37 -1.80 -2.95
CA ILE A 84 12.76 -1.68 -3.39
C ILE A 84 13.63 -2.42 -2.38
N THR A 85 14.43 -3.37 -2.87
CA THR A 85 15.36 -4.14 -2.03
C THR A 85 16.65 -3.36 -1.80
N PRO A 86 17.47 -3.74 -0.79
CA PRO A 86 18.75 -3.06 -0.53
C PRO A 86 19.73 -3.12 -1.70
N ASP A 87 19.64 -4.11 -2.56
CA ASP A 87 20.51 -4.24 -3.74
C ASP A 87 19.93 -3.55 -4.98
N GLY A 88 18.87 -2.78 -4.83
CA GLY A 88 18.33 -1.93 -5.90
C GLY A 88 17.30 -2.59 -6.80
N LEU A 89 16.90 -3.82 -6.55
CA LEU A 89 15.82 -4.46 -7.29
C LEU A 89 14.47 -3.88 -6.85
N SER A 90 13.54 -3.75 -7.77
CA SER A 90 12.21 -3.24 -7.46
C SER A 90 11.13 -4.12 -8.08
N ALA A 91 9.96 -4.11 -7.43
CA ALA A 91 8.75 -4.73 -7.94
C ALA A 91 7.56 -3.86 -7.55
N GLU A 92 6.53 -3.86 -8.37
CA GLU A 92 5.32 -3.10 -8.09
C GLU A 92 4.08 -3.88 -8.48
N HIS A 93 2.97 -3.55 -7.83
CA HIS A 93 1.69 -4.19 -8.08
C HIS A 93 0.57 -3.19 -7.84
N PHE A 94 -0.47 -3.23 -8.69
CA PHE A 94 -1.66 -2.38 -8.58
C PHE A 94 -2.84 -3.20 -8.13
N GLU A 95 -3.63 -2.65 -7.22
CA GLU A 95 -4.88 -3.24 -6.73
C GLU A 95 -5.92 -2.15 -6.52
N ARG A 96 -7.16 -2.56 -6.27
CA ARG A 96 -8.28 -1.66 -5.99
C ARG A 96 -8.63 -1.68 -4.52
N LEU A 97 -9.08 -0.54 -4.03
CA LEU A 97 -9.67 -0.45 -2.69
C LEU A 97 -10.98 0.34 -2.76
N VAL A 98 -11.82 0.15 -1.75
CA VAL A 98 -13.12 0.82 -1.67
C VAL A 98 -13.25 1.49 -0.31
N ILE A 99 -13.67 2.75 -0.32
CA ILE A 99 -13.97 3.52 0.88
C ILE A 99 -15.47 3.69 1.00
N LEU A 100 -16.01 3.35 2.17
CA LEU A 100 -17.45 3.34 2.45
C LEU A 100 -17.86 4.35 3.53
N ARG A 101 -17.25 5.49 3.59
CA ARG A 101 -17.70 6.48 4.61
C ARG A 101 -18.81 7.40 4.11
#